data_6e141df5599d561b38e1f7f08c4d3e0d
#
_entry.id   6e141df5599d561b38e1f7f08c4d3e0d
#
_cell.length_a   1.000
_cell.length_b   1.000
_cell.length_c   1.000
_cell.angle_alpha   90.00
_cell.angle_beta   90.00
_cell.angle_gamma   90.00
#
_symmetry.space_group_name_H-M   'P 1'
#
loop_
_entity.id
_entity.type
_entity.pdbx_description
1 polymer ?
#
loop_
_entity_poly.entity_id
_entity_poly.type
_entity_poly.pdbx_seq_one_letter_code
_entity_poly.pdbx_strand_id
1 'polypeptide(L)'
;MTPTNAPTLPPLVPVMNFAPELLLLAQGVKLVFLDVDGVLTDGGIYFTEQAPSGTGQQAGVGESIKRFNTLDGHGLKLLQKAGITPVIITGRDSVVLRARLQALGIAHAHFGTEDKRPAAEQSVKALGCAWHEAAAMGDDWPDLPVMRRAALRCAPPNAHAQVLAVAHHVTRASGGHGAVRELCDLLLVASGRYAAVLAAYAT
;
A
#
# COMPACT_ATOMS: atom_id res chain seq x y z
N MET A 1 45.99 17.31 -23.36
CA MET A 1 44.55 17.27 -23.01
C MET A 1 44.43 16.69 -21.61
N THR A 2 44.21 17.53 -20.61
CA THR A 2 43.97 17.10 -19.21
C THR A 2 42.59 16.50 -19.09
N PRO A 3 42.42 15.32 -18.51
CA PRO A 3 41.09 14.76 -18.28
C PRO A 3 40.34 15.68 -17.32
N THR A 4 39.24 16.26 -17.78
CA THR A 4 38.27 16.96 -16.91
C THR A 4 37.69 15.95 -15.94
N ASN A 5 38.10 16.04 -14.68
CA ASN A 5 37.46 15.32 -13.59
C ASN A 5 35.99 15.78 -13.52
N ALA A 6 35.07 14.95 -13.99
CA ALA A 6 33.65 15.15 -13.73
C ALA A 6 33.44 15.17 -12.22
N PRO A 7 32.65 16.10 -11.67
CA PRO A 7 32.37 16.15 -10.24
C PRO A 7 31.70 14.82 -9.83
N THR A 8 32.35 14.08 -8.94
CA THR A 8 31.76 12.89 -8.33
C THR A 8 30.62 13.34 -7.43
N LEU A 9 29.40 12.93 -7.76
CA LEU A 9 28.23 13.16 -6.89
C LEU A 9 28.45 12.45 -5.54
N PRO A 10 27.99 13.05 -4.44
CA PRO A 10 28.06 12.40 -3.14
C PRO A 10 27.24 11.07 -3.16
N PRO A 11 27.66 10.05 -2.41
CA PRO A 11 26.92 8.79 -2.35
C PRO A 11 25.50 9.01 -1.81
N LEU A 12 24.53 8.29 -2.34
CA LEU A 12 23.17 8.28 -1.83
C LEU A 12 23.16 7.59 -0.45
N VAL A 13 22.78 8.33 0.58
CA VAL A 13 22.64 7.80 1.94
C VAL A 13 21.16 7.78 2.35
N PRO A 14 20.70 6.77 3.10
CA PRO A 14 19.35 6.75 3.63
C PRO A 14 19.09 7.97 4.53
N VAL A 15 18.02 8.71 4.23
CA VAL A 15 17.60 9.88 5.04
C VAL A 15 16.32 9.61 5.83
N MET A 16 15.72 8.43 5.65
CA MET A 16 14.50 8.03 6.36
C MET A 16 14.84 7.67 7.81
N ASN A 17 14.11 8.28 8.73
CA ASN A 17 14.27 8.05 10.16
C ASN A 17 12.90 7.76 10.79
N PHE A 18 12.76 6.57 11.37
CA PHE A 18 11.59 6.12 12.09
C PHE A 18 11.96 5.81 13.54
N ALA A 19 11.00 5.93 14.45
CA ALA A 19 11.22 5.62 15.86
C ALA A 19 11.67 4.15 16.03
N PRO A 20 12.64 3.85 16.90
CA PRO A 20 13.15 2.49 17.10
C PRO A 20 12.06 1.48 17.44
N GLU A 21 11.08 1.85 18.25
CA GLU A 21 9.95 1.00 18.65
C GLU A 21 9.10 0.59 17.43
N LEU A 22 8.92 1.51 16.49
CA LEU A 22 8.20 1.26 15.25
C LEU A 22 8.97 0.30 14.33
N LEU A 23 10.30 0.48 14.24
CA LEU A 23 11.16 -0.43 13.48
C LEU A 23 11.16 -1.85 14.04
N LEU A 24 11.11 -2.02 15.35
CA LEU A 24 10.99 -3.33 15.99
C LEU A 24 9.70 -4.04 15.63
N LEU A 25 8.56 -3.32 15.61
CA LEU A 25 7.28 -3.89 15.17
C LEU A 25 7.27 -4.27 13.68
N ALA A 26 8.05 -3.58 12.87
CA ALA A 26 8.10 -3.76 11.42
C ALA A 26 9.14 -4.80 10.96
N GLN A 27 10.12 -5.14 11.79
CA GLN A 27 11.33 -5.89 11.40
C GLN A 27 11.05 -7.28 10.81
N GLY A 28 10.06 -8.00 11.33
CA GLY A 28 9.71 -9.35 10.89
C GLY A 28 8.61 -9.43 9.82
N VAL A 29 8.16 -8.29 9.31
CA VAL A 29 7.02 -8.25 8.37
C VAL A 29 7.39 -8.89 7.03
N LYS A 30 6.56 -9.83 6.58
CA LYS A 30 6.66 -10.54 5.30
C LYS A 30 5.49 -10.26 4.36
N LEU A 31 4.36 -9.83 4.93
CA LEU A 31 3.20 -9.45 4.13
C LEU A 31 2.58 -8.15 4.67
N VAL A 32 1.95 -7.38 3.78
CA VAL A 32 1.24 -6.15 4.15
C VAL A 32 -0.16 -6.15 3.55
N PHE A 33 -1.18 -6.06 4.41
CA PHE A 33 -2.56 -5.86 4.02
C PHE A 33 -2.82 -4.38 3.77
N LEU A 34 -3.46 -4.08 2.66
CA LEU A 34 -3.78 -2.72 2.26
C LEU A 34 -5.24 -2.64 1.82
N ASP A 35 -5.96 -1.66 2.35
CA ASP A 35 -7.20 -1.21 1.74
C ASP A 35 -6.91 -0.37 0.48
N VAL A 36 -7.96 -0.01 -0.23
CA VAL A 36 -7.87 0.77 -1.47
C VAL A 36 -8.42 2.17 -1.29
N ASP A 37 -9.71 2.28 -0.95
CA ASP A 37 -10.41 3.56 -0.90
C ASP A 37 -10.08 4.30 0.41
N GLY A 38 -9.37 5.43 0.31
CA GLY A 38 -8.83 6.15 1.47
C GLY A 38 -7.39 5.76 1.85
N VAL A 39 -6.82 4.70 1.26
CA VAL A 39 -5.43 4.23 1.49
C VAL A 39 -4.59 4.35 0.20
N LEU A 40 -4.88 3.54 -0.83
CA LEU A 40 -4.24 3.63 -2.15
C LEU A 40 -4.81 4.77 -3.00
N THR A 41 -6.02 5.22 -2.68
CA THR A 41 -6.69 6.39 -3.24
C THR A 41 -6.98 7.39 -2.13
N ASP A 42 -7.49 8.56 -2.49
CA ASP A 42 -7.94 9.60 -1.55
C ASP A 42 -9.36 9.35 -0.98
N GLY A 43 -9.99 8.21 -1.33
CA GLY A 43 -11.35 7.86 -0.94
C GLY A 43 -12.43 8.54 -1.79
N GLY A 44 -12.07 9.40 -2.73
CA GLY A 44 -13.00 10.05 -3.65
C GLY A 44 -13.61 9.04 -4.63
N ILE A 45 -14.93 9.11 -4.82
CA ILE A 45 -15.68 8.26 -5.74
C ILE A 45 -16.20 9.13 -6.88
N TYR A 46 -15.81 8.78 -8.10
CA TYR A 46 -16.21 9.48 -9.30
C TYR A 46 -17.18 8.61 -10.11
N PHE A 47 -18.44 9.07 -10.18
CA PHE A 47 -19.45 8.44 -11.02
C PHE A 47 -19.55 9.15 -12.34
N THR A 48 -19.66 8.40 -13.43
CA THR A 48 -19.99 8.94 -14.76
C THR A 48 -21.24 8.26 -15.28
N GLU A 49 -22.05 9.02 -16.02
CA GLU A 49 -23.10 8.45 -16.84
C GLU A 49 -22.44 7.67 -17.99
N GLN A 50 -22.73 6.37 -18.07
CA GLN A 50 -22.31 5.56 -19.20
C GLN A 50 -23.34 5.70 -20.31
N ALA A 51 -22.89 6.07 -21.50
CA ALA A 51 -23.76 6.09 -22.67
C ALA A 51 -24.36 4.69 -22.90
N PRO A 52 -25.64 4.58 -23.32
CA PRO A 52 -26.25 3.29 -23.64
C PRO A 52 -25.42 2.56 -24.70
N SER A 53 -25.00 1.34 -24.40
CA SER A 53 -24.19 0.52 -25.34
C SER A 53 -25.04 -0.29 -26.30
N GLY A 54 -26.26 0.20 -26.68
CA GLY A 54 -27.14 -0.43 -27.66
C GLY A 54 -28.56 0.12 -27.61
N THR A 55 -29.33 -0.15 -28.69
CA THR A 55 -30.75 0.19 -28.77
C THR A 55 -31.53 -0.59 -27.72
N GLY A 56 -32.08 0.12 -26.71
CA GLY A 56 -32.93 -0.45 -25.67
C GLY A 56 -32.26 -0.61 -24.29
N GLN A 57 -30.97 -0.28 -24.10
CA GLN A 57 -30.34 -0.23 -22.79
C GLN A 57 -30.47 1.17 -22.17
N GLN A 58 -30.77 1.21 -20.86
CA GLN A 58 -30.74 2.47 -20.13
C GLN A 58 -29.28 2.88 -19.84
N ALA A 59 -29.02 4.18 -19.80
CA ALA A 59 -27.73 4.70 -19.34
C ALA A 59 -27.42 4.14 -17.96
N GLY A 60 -26.27 3.47 -17.82
CA GLY A 60 -25.79 2.98 -16.54
C GLY A 60 -25.00 4.08 -15.81
N VAL A 61 -25.05 4.08 -14.48
CA VAL A 61 -24.13 4.87 -13.66
C VAL A 61 -23.09 3.94 -13.10
N GLY A 62 -21.81 4.25 -13.30
CA GLY A 62 -20.73 3.40 -12.82
C GLY A 62 -19.52 4.20 -12.36
N GLU A 63 -18.74 3.61 -11.45
CA GLU A 63 -17.44 4.15 -11.07
C GLU A 63 -16.46 3.92 -12.23
N SER A 64 -15.99 5.03 -12.84
CA SER A 64 -15.15 4.95 -14.03
C SER A 64 -13.75 5.52 -13.82
N ILE A 65 -13.52 6.27 -12.75
CA ILE A 65 -12.26 6.94 -12.47
C ILE A 65 -11.83 6.65 -11.04
N LYS A 66 -10.59 6.18 -10.87
CA LYS A 66 -9.87 6.14 -9.58
C LYS A 66 -8.52 6.82 -9.76
N ARG A 67 -8.17 7.67 -8.81
CA ARG A 67 -6.88 8.32 -8.76
C ARG A 67 -5.93 7.55 -7.85
N PHE A 68 -4.81 7.08 -8.42
CA PHE A 68 -3.71 6.43 -7.68
C PHE A 68 -2.46 7.31 -7.70
N ASN A 69 -1.61 7.16 -6.69
CA ASN A 69 -0.34 7.85 -6.61
C ASN A 69 0.78 6.99 -7.23
N THR A 70 1.70 7.64 -7.96
CA THR A 70 2.86 6.96 -8.57
C THR A 70 3.88 6.53 -7.53
N LEU A 71 4.09 7.32 -6.46
CA LEU A 71 5.01 6.99 -5.37
C LEU A 71 4.55 5.73 -4.62
N ASP A 72 3.24 5.61 -4.33
CA ASP A 72 2.65 4.43 -3.69
C ASP A 72 2.87 3.18 -4.55
N GLY A 73 2.58 3.29 -5.85
CA GLY A 73 2.81 2.19 -6.78
C GLY A 73 4.29 1.78 -6.88
N HIS A 74 5.21 2.74 -6.86
CA HIS A 74 6.63 2.45 -6.85
C HIS A 74 7.07 1.77 -5.54
N GLY A 75 6.60 2.27 -4.40
CA GLY A 75 6.85 1.66 -3.09
C GLY A 75 6.44 0.18 -3.04
N LEU A 76 5.24 -0.15 -3.55
CA LEU A 76 4.76 -1.53 -3.62
C LEU A 76 5.65 -2.43 -4.49
N LYS A 77 6.16 -1.92 -5.62
CA LYS A 77 7.14 -2.66 -6.44
C LYS A 77 8.45 -2.89 -5.70
N LEU A 78 8.92 -1.92 -4.90
CA LEU A 78 10.12 -2.08 -4.08
C LEU A 78 9.92 -3.12 -2.98
N LEU A 79 8.76 -3.15 -2.30
CA LEU A 79 8.44 -4.19 -1.32
C LEU A 79 8.47 -5.59 -1.93
N GLN A 80 7.84 -5.77 -3.09
CA GLN A 80 7.84 -7.07 -3.78
C GLN A 80 9.28 -7.52 -4.12
N LYS A 81 10.12 -6.63 -4.63
CA LYS A 81 11.55 -6.90 -4.86
C LYS A 81 12.30 -7.25 -3.57
N ALA A 82 11.89 -6.67 -2.46
CA ALA A 82 12.43 -6.96 -1.13
C ALA A 82 11.82 -8.23 -0.49
N GLY A 83 10.95 -8.98 -1.18
CA GLY A 83 10.31 -10.19 -0.67
C GLY A 83 9.22 -9.95 0.36
N ILE A 84 8.66 -8.75 0.44
CA ILE A 84 7.49 -8.43 1.25
C ILE A 84 6.27 -8.40 0.34
N THR A 85 5.27 -9.22 0.62
CA THR A 85 4.12 -9.43 -0.24
C THR A 85 2.99 -8.45 0.06
N PRO A 86 2.59 -7.56 -0.86
CA PRO A 86 1.37 -6.79 -0.71
C PRO A 86 0.13 -7.66 -0.99
N VAL A 87 -0.87 -7.53 -0.12
CA VAL A 87 -2.18 -8.17 -0.22
C VAL A 87 -3.25 -7.09 -0.16
N ILE A 88 -4.05 -6.97 -1.19
CA ILE A 88 -5.12 -5.98 -1.27
C ILE A 88 -6.43 -6.61 -0.81
N ILE A 89 -7.16 -5.92 0.09
CA ILE A 89 -8.50 -6.35 0.52
C ILE A 89 -9.42 -5.14 0.48
N THR A 90 -10.41 -5.16 -0.39
CA THR A 90 -11.29 -4.01 -0.63
C THR A 90 -12.76 -4.42 -0.71
N GLY A 91 -13.66 -3.59 -0.20
CA GLY A 91 -15.10 -3.75 -0.34
C GLY A 91 -15.61 -3.53 -1.76
N ARG A 92 -14.82 -2.94 -2.63
CA ARG A 92 -15.22 -2.61 -4.00
C ARG A 92 -14.51 -3.49 -5.03
N ASP A 93 -15.18 -3.64 -6.17
CA ASP A 93 -14.61 -4.27 -7.35
C ASP A 93 -14.78 -3.32 -8.54
N SER A 94 -13.68 -2.93 -9.16
CA SER A 94 -13.71 -2.09 -10.35
C SER A 94 -12.64 -2.50 -11.36
N VAL A 95 -12.97 -2.36 -12.64
CA VAL A 95 -12.04 -2.65 -13.76
C VAL A 95 -10.77 -1.81 -13.65
N VAL A 96 -10.91 -0.55 -13.24
CA VAL A 96 -9.77 0.39 -13.09
C VAL A 96 -8.81 -0.09 -12.01
N LEU A 97 -9.34 -0.57 -10.86
CA LEU A 97 -8.51 -1.13 -9.79
C LEU A 97 -7.79 -2.40 -10.26
N ARG A 98 -8.50 -3.33 -10.90
CA ARG A 98 -7.89 -4.57 -11.43
C ARG A 98 -6.75 -4.26 -12.39
N ALA A 99 -6.95 -3.33 -13.33
CA ALA A 99 -5.92 -2.89 -14.26
C ALA A 99 -4.70 -2.28 -13.53
N ARG A 100 -4.94 -1.47 -12.48
CA ARG A 100 -3.87 -0.89 -11.67
C ARG A 100 -3.05 -1.95 -10.96
N LEU A 101 -3.68 -2.92 -10.30
CA LEU A 101 -2.99 -4.00 -9.58
C LEU A 101 -2.20 -4.89 -10.53
N GLN A 102 -2.74 -5.20 -11.69
CA GLN A 102 -2.04 -5.93 -12.75
C GLN A 102 -0.77 -5.18 -13.22
N ALA A 103 -0.86 -3.87 -13.46
CA ALA A 103 0.29 -3.04 -13.85
C ALA A 103 1.37 -2.94 -12.76
N LEU A 104 1.00 -3.15 -11.50
CA LEU A 104 1.91 -3.20 -10.35
C LEU A 104 2.46 -4.60 -10.09
N GLY A 105 1.95 -5.65 -10.77
CA GLY A 105 2.33 -7.04 -10.54
C GLY A 105 1.84 -7.58 -9.19
N ILE A 106 0.75 -7.02 -8.64
CA ILE A 106 0.17 -7.47 -7.37
C ILE A 106 -0.73 -8.67 -7.66
N ALA A 107 -0.32 -9.86 -7.17
CA ALA A 107 -1.00 -11.12 -7.42
C ALA A 107 -2.09 -11.44 -6.37
N HIS A 108 -1.98 -10.87 -5.17
CA HIS A 108 -2.88 -11.19 -4.06
C HIS A 108 -3.87 -10.04 -3.84
N ALA A 109 -5.13 -10.27 -4.24
CA ALA A 109 -6.18 -9.28 -4.09
C ALA A 109 -7.54 -9.94 -3.87
N HIS A 110 -8.31 -9.41 -2.92
CA HIS A 110 -9.68 -9.79 -2.61
C HIS A 110 -10.57 -8.58 -2.86
N PHE A 111 -11.55 -8.74 -3.76
CA PHE A 111 -12.46 -7.68 -4.18
C PHE A 111 -13.87 -7.95 -3.65
N GLY A 112 -14.67 -6.92 -3.48
CA GLY A 112 -16.06 -7.05 -3.03
C GLY A 112 -16.19 -7.66 -1.63
N THR A 113 -15.20 -7.43 -0.77
CA THR A 113 -15.07 -8.09 0.54
C THR A 113 -15.36 -7.09 1.65
N GLU A 114 -16.59 -7.08 2.19
CA GLU A 114 -16.97 -6.22 3.33
C GLU A 114 -16.37 -6.72 4.65
N ASP A 115 -16.52 -8.03 4.97
CA ASP A 115 -15.78 -8.65 6.09
C ASP A 115 -14.39 -9.06 5.63
N LYS A 116 -13.40 -8.22 5.91
CA LYS A 116 -12.02 -8.41 5.46
C LYS A 116 -11.27 -9.51 6.21
N ARG A 117 -11.75 -9.94 7.37
CA ARG A 117 -11.06 -10.92 8.22
C ARG A 117 -10.88 -12.29 7.57
N PRO A 118 -11.90 -12.95 6.98
CA PRO A 118 -11.72 -14.25 6.33
C PRO A 118 -10.72 -14.21 5.17
N ALA A 119 -10.75 -13.14 4.36
CA ALA A 119 -9.82 -12.93 3.24
C ALA A 119 -8.37 -12.79 3.74
N ALA A 120 -8.17 -12.07 4.84
CA ALA A 120 -6.85 -11.92 5.44
C ALA A 120 -6.34 -13.23 6.05
N GLU A 121 -7.20 -14.00 6.76
CA GLU A 121 -6.86 -15.32 7.30
C GLU A 121 -6.47 -16.30 6.19
N GLN A 122 -7.22 -16.31 5.09
CA GLN A 122 -6.90 -17.11 3.91
C GLN A 122 -5.52 -16.73 3.35
N SER A 123 -5.22 -15.43 3.23
CA SER A 123 -3.95 -14.94 2.69
C SER A 123 -2.77 -15.31 3.59
N VAL A 124 -2.89 -15.14 4.91
CA VAL A 124 -1.86 -15.55 5.88
C VAL A 124 -1.55 -17.04 5.71
N LYS A 125 -2.58 -17.90 5.65
CA LYS A 125 -2.43 -19.34 5.46
C LYS A 125 -1.80 -19.69 4.10
N ALA A 126 -2.28 -19.08 3.02
CA ALA A 126 -1.81 -19.37 1.67
C ALA A 126 -0.35 -18.97 1.45
N LEU A 127 0.09 -17.89 2.10
CA LEU A 127 1.47 -17.40 2.04
C LEU A 127 2.41 -18.06 3.07
N GLY A 128 1.90 -18.96 3.91
CA GLY A 128 2.69 -19.62 4.95
C GLY A 128 3.25 -18.65 5.99
N CYS A 129 2.58 -17.52 6.21
CA CYS A 129 2.96 -16.49 7.18
C CYS A 129 2.17 -16.62 8.48
N ALA A 130 2.62 -15.90 9.50
CA ALA A 130 1.90 -15.73 10.76
C ALA A 130 1.48 -14.25 10.93
N TRP A 131 0.49 -14.01 11.80
CA TRP A 131 0.00 -12.65 12.06
C TRP A 131 1.06 -11.69 12.63
N HIS A 132 2.04 -12.21 13.35
CA HIS A 132 3.18 -11.42 13.83
C HIS A 132 4.19 -11.05 12.71
N GLU A 133 4.02 -11.61 11.51
CA GLU A 133 4.78 -11.27 10.30
C GLU A 133 3.97 -10.41 9.33
N ALA A 134 2.80 -9.91 9.79
CA ALA A 134 1.91 -9.09 8.97
C ALA A 134 1.91 -7.63 9.40
N ALA A 135 1.89 -6.72 8.44
CA ALA A 135 1.48 -5.33 8.61
C ALA A 135 0.09 -5.13 8.01
N ALA A 136 -0.61 -4.10 8.45
CA ALA A 136 -1.88 -3.69 7.86
C ALA A 136 -2.00 -2.16 7.82
N MET A 137 -2.57 -1.63 6.75
CA MET A 137 -2.95 -0.23 6.61
C MET A 137 -4.38 -0.14 6.12
N GLY A 138 -5.19 0.56 6.88
CA GLY A 138 -6.60 0.83 6.60
C GLY A 138 -6.99 2.21 7.06
N ASP A 139 -8.16 2.67 6.69
CA ASP A 139 -8.68 3.99 7.03
C ASP A 139 -10.06 3.97 7.70
N ASP A 140 -10.80 2.85 7.66
CA ASP A 140 -12.15 2.78 8.22
C ASP A 140 -12.43 1.45 8.97
N TRP A 141 -13.57 1.35 9.58
CA TRP A 141 -13.97 0.25 10.48
C TRP A 141 -13.84 -1.15 9.87
N PRO A 142 -14.13 -1.40 8.59
CA PRO A 142 -13.92 -2.71 7.98
C PRO A 142 -12.48 -3.21 8.05
N ASP A 143 -11.50 -2.31 8.24
CA ASP A 143 -10.08 -2.66 8.36
C ASP A 143 -9.68 -3.12 9.75
N LEU A 144 -10.42 -2.67 10.78
CA LEU A 144 -10.09 -2.92 12.19
C LEU A 144 -9.89 -4.41 12.52
N PRO A 145 -10.70 -5.37 12.00
CA PRO A 145 -10.51 -6.79 12.29
C PRO A 145 -9.16 -7.33 11.80
N VAL A 146 -8.63 -6.82 10.69
CA VAL A 146 -7.34 -7.20 10.14
C VAL A 146 -6.22 -6.46 10.87
N MET A 147 -6.34 -5.14 11.03
CA MET A 147 -5.35 -4.31 11.70
C MET A 147 -5.07 -4.81 13.12
N ARG A 148 -6.10 -5.13 13.92
CA ARG A 148 -5.93 -5.59 15.31
C ARG A 148 -5.18 -6.90 15.47
N ARG A 149 -5.02 -7.68 14.40
CA ARG A 149 -4.26 -8.95 14.40
C ARG A 149 -2.83 -8.76 13.87
N ALA A 150 -2.59 -7.75 13.04
CA ALA A 150 -1.28 -7.46 12.48
C ALA A 150 -0.30 -6.95 13.53
N ALA A 151 0.98 -7.34 13.40
CA ALA A 151 2.06 -6.85 14.26
C ALA A 151 2.25 -5.35 14.12
N LEU A 152 2.22 -4.84 12.89
CA LEU A 152 2.31 -3.41 12.60
C LEU A 152 0.98 -2.92 12.03
N ARG A 153 0.43 -1.89 12.67
CA ARG A 153 -0.80 -1.20 12.26
C ARG A 153 -0.48 0.21 11.84
N CYS A 154 -0.82 0.55 10.60
CA CYS A 154 -0.63 1.90 10.06
C CYS A 154 -1.97 2.48 9.59
N ALA A 155 -2.08 3.78 9.57
CA ALA A 155 -3.21 4.51 9.05
C ALA A 155 -2.76 5.79 8.36
N PRO A 156 -3.43 6.26 7.30
CA PRO A 156 -3.23 7.61 6.80
C PRO A 156 -3.95 8.62 7.72
N PRO A 157 -3.59 9.91 7.73
CA PRO A 157 -4.20 10.92 8.61
C PRO A 157 -5.67 11.21 8.29
N ASN A 158 -6.15 10.84 7.10
CA ASN A 158 -7.56 10.92 6.71
C ASN A 158 -8.41 9.77 7.26
N ALA A 159 -7.83 8.81 8.00
CA ALA A 159 -8.56 7.68 8.54
C ALA A 159 -9.54 8.09 9.64
N HIS A 160 -10.58 7.27 9.84
CA HIS A 160 -11.55 7.43 10.91
C HIS A 160 -10.87 7.39 12.29
N ALA A 161 -11.37 8.17 13.25
CA ALA A 161 -10.79 8.34 14.57
C ALA A 161 -10.50 7.01 15.31
N GLN A 162 -11.38 6.00 15.20
CA GLN A 162 -11.16 4.68 15.79
C GLN A 162 -10.02 3.90 15.14
N VAL A 163 -9.75 4.12 13.86
CA VAL A 163 -8.62 3.52 13.16
C VAL A 163 -7.32 4.20 13.60
N LEU A 164 -7.33 5.54 13.66
CA LEU A 164 -6.19 6.31 14.19
C LEU A 164 -5.83 5.90 15.61
N ALA A 165 -6.83 5.64 16.47
CA ALA A 165 -6.62 5.26 17.88
C ALA A 165 -5.93 3.89 18.06
N VAL A 166 -6.00 3.00 17.08
CA VAL A 166 -5.36 1.67 17.16
C VAL A 166 -4.07 1.58 16.33
N ALA A 167 -3.77 2.60 15.52
CA ALA A 167 -2.57 2.63 14.68
C ALA A 167 -1.30 2.80 15.54
N HIS A 168 -0.26 2.04 15.21
CA HIS A 168 1.09 2.25 15.74
C HIS A 168 1.79 3.41 15.03
N HIS A 169 1.42 3.65 13.78
CA HIS A 169 1.97 4.72 12.95
C HIS A 169 0.87 5.37 12.12
N VAL A 170 0.75 6.68 12.24
CA VAL A 170 -0.05 7.50 11.33
C VAL A 170 0.91 8.18 10.37
N THR A 171 0.73 7.96 9.07
CA THR A 171 1.59 8.53 8.05
C THR A 171 1.45 10.06 7.96
N ARG A 172 2.47 10.74 7.48
CA ARG A 172 2.42 12.19 7.21
C ARG A 172 1.59 12.50 5.96
N ALA A 173 1.73 11.63 4.94
CA ALA A 173 0.98 11.73 3.70
C ALA A 173 -0.40 11.09 3.87
N SER A 174 -1.42 11.70 3.27
CA SER A 174 -2.77 11.13 3.21
C SER A 174 -2.86 9.97 2.21
N GLY A 175 -3.93 9.18 2.32
CA GLY A 175 -4.26 8.14 1.34
C GLY A 175 -4.31 8.70 -0.07
N GLY A 176 -3.81 7.95 -1.04
CA GLY A 176 -3.67 8.38 -2.43
C GLY A 176 -2.66 9.52 -2.68
N HIS A 177 -1.86 9.90 -1.68
CA HIS A 177 -0.89 11.00 -1.75
C HIS A 177 0.51 10.59 -1.26
N GLY A 178 0.80 9.30 -1.13
CA GLY A 178 2.10 8.80 -0.68
C GLY A 178 2.08 8.11 0.69
N ALA A 179 0.92 7.90 1.31
CA ALA A 179 0.80 7.19 2.58
C ALA A 179 1.33 5.76 2.50
N VAL A 180 0.97 5.03 1.45
CA VAL A 180 1.45 3.67 1.23
C VAL A 180 2.95 3.66 0.92
N ARG A 181 3.48 4.69 0.24
CA ARG A 181 4.91 4.83 0.02
C ARG A 181 5.66 4.98 1.34
N GLU A 182 5.17 5.78 2.29
CA GLU A 182 5.79 5.95 3.61
C GLU A 182 5.82 4.63 4.38
N LEU A 183 4.72 3.85 4.37
CA LEU A 183 4.70 2.50 4.93
C LEU A 183 5.73 1.57 4.24
N CYS A 184 5.83 1.61 2.92
CA CYS A 184 6.81 0.82 2.18
C CYS A 184 8.24 1.16 2.60
N ASP A 185 8.56 2.45 2.74
CA ASP A 185 9.88 2.90 3.18
C ASP A 185 10.17 2.44 4.63
N LEU A 186 9.18 2.51 5.53
CA LEU A 186 9.29 1.98 6.89
C LEU A 186 9.66 0.49 6.89
N LEU A 187 8.94 -0.33 6.11
CA LEU A 187 9.18 -1.78 6.03
C LEU A 187 10.54 -2.09 5.41
N LEU A 188 10.98 -1.34 4.40
CA LEU A 188 12.30 -1.48 3.81
C LEU A 188 13.43 -1.11 4.79
N VAL A 189 13.25 -0.05 5.58
CA VAL A 189 14.22 0.35 6.62
C VAL A 189 14.28 -0.72 7.71
N ALA A 190 13.13 -1.14 8.24
CA ALA A 190 13.05 -2.15 9.31
C ALA A 190 13.63 -3.51 8.90
N SER A 191 13.46 -3.91 7.63
CA SER A 191 14.05 -5.14 7.09
C SER A 191 15.53 -5.01 6.72
N GLY A 192 16.15 -3.84 6.90
CA GLY A 192 17.55 -3.57 6.52
C GLY A 192 17.82 -3.51 5.02
N ARG A 193 16.77 -3.46 4.19
CA ARG A 193 16.90 -3.53 2.71
C ARG A 193 16.89 -2.16 2.04
N TYR A 194 16.52 -1.10 2.76
CA TYR A 194 16.39 0.24 2.19
C TYR A 194 17.67 0.73 1.50
N ALA A 195 18.83 0.61 2.16
CA ALA A 195 20.11 1.06 1.61
C ALA A 195 20.50 0.32 0.31
N ALA A 196 20.30 -1.00 0.28
CA ALA A 196 20.59 -1.80 -0.91
C ALA A 196 19.66 -1.45 -2.08
N VAL A 197 18.37 -1.24 -1.79
CA VAL A 197 17.39 -0.79 -2.79
C VAL A 197 17.75 0.59 -3.32
N LEU A 198 18.12 1.54 -2.44
CA LEU A 198 18.52 2.90 -2.83
C LEU A 198 19.79 2.88 -3.70
N ALA A 199 20.79 2.08 -3.33
CA ALA A 199 22.06 1.98 -4.06
C ALA A 199 21.87 1.55 -5.52
N ALA A 200 20.84 0.75 -5.83
CA ALA A 200 20.51 0.36 -7.20
C ALA A 200 20.06 1.53 -8.11
N TYR A 201 19.82 2.71 -7.56
CA TYR A 201 19.48 3.94 -8.28
C TYR A 201 20.64 4.96 -8.31
N ALA A 202 21.81 4.61 -7.76
CA ALA A 202 23.00 5.46 -7.73
C ALA A 202 23.95 5.24 -8.92
N THR A 203 23.63 4.28 -9.80
CA THR A 203 24.46 3.88 -10.97
C THR A 203 23.89 4.42 -12.26
#